data_9a0eb32dabca2cbc136ce0ac7807fa0d
#
_entry.id   9a0eb32dabca2cbc136ce0ac7807fa0d
#
_cell.length_a   1.000
_cell.length_b   1.000
_cell.length_c   1.000
_cell.angle_alpha   90.00
_cell.angle_beta   90.00
_cell.angle_gamma   90.00
#
_symmetry.space_group_name_H-M   'P 1'
#
loop_
_entity.id
_entity.type
_entity.pdbx_description
1 polymer ?
#
loop_
_entity_poly.entity_id
_entity_poly.type
_entity_poly.pdbx_seq_one_letter_code
_entity_poly.pdbx_strand_id
1 'polypeptide(L)'
;EFRSGETPVLVATDIAARGIDVKDVRLVINYDLPEEPEVYVHRIGRTARAGAAGQAIALCSPEEIRKARDVHKLLGRLLPVHPSSASVPDELRAVPEARRKRSSSMQEKRSAPRREPRKG
;
A
#
# COMPACT_ATOMS: atom_id res chain seq x y z
N GLU A 1 14.57 10.72 -20.67
CA GLU A 1 15.42 11.47 -19.72
C GLU A 1 15.42 10.84 -18.34
N PHE A 2 14.27 10.65 -17.68
CA PHE A 2 14.22 9.99 -16.38
C PHE A 2 14.69 8.52 -16.44
N ARG A 3 14.28 7.78 -17.46
CA ARG A 3 14.70 6.37 -17.66
C ARG A 3 16.19 6.22 -17.93
N SER A 4 16.82 7.21 -18.58
CA SER A 4 18.27 7.20 -18.85
C SER A 4 19.11 7.60 -17.64
N GLY A 5 18.49 8.07 -16.55
CA GLY A 5 19.16 8.56 -15.37
C GLY A 5 19.64 10.01 -15.45
N GLU A 6 19.38 10.71 -16.54
CA GLU A 6 19.72 12.13 -16.70
C GLU A 6 18.89 13.02 -15.79
N THR A 7 17.64 12.65 -15.54
CA THR A 7 16.73 13.35 -14.62
C THR A 7 16.51 12.47 -13.39
N PRO A 8 17.05 12.84 -12.21
CA PRO A 8 16.97 11.98 -11.03
C PRO A 8 15.59 11.97 -10.36
N VAL A 9 14.76 12.97 -10.62
CA VAL A 9 13.44 13.11 -9.98
C VAL A 9 12.36 13.36 -11.04
N LEU A 10 11.28 12.60 -10.97
CA LEU A 10 10.10 12.80 -11.78
C LEU A 10 8.92 13.17 -10.88
N VAL A 11 8.29 14.29 -11.16
CA VAL A 11 7.03 14.69 -10.53
C VAL A 11 5.91 14.49 -11.55
N ALA A 12 4.91 13.71 -11.20
CA ALA A 12 3.83 13.37 -12.10
C ALA A 12 2.50 13.21 -11.39
N THR A 13 1.42 13.43 -12.13
CA THR A 13 0.06 13.05 -11.70
C THR A 13 -0.21 11.59 -12.05
N ASP A 14 -1.27 11.00 -11.50
CA ASP A 14 -1.68 9.63 -11.83
C ASP A 14 -1.97 9.44 -13.31
N ILE A 15 -2.56 10.44 -13.96
CA ILE A 15 -2.86 10.42 -15.40
C ILE A 15 -1.57 10.35 -16.22
N ALA A 16 -0.60 11.18 -15.90
CA ALA A 16 0.69 11.17 -16.58
C ALA A 16 1.49 9.89 -16.29
N ALA A 17 1.43 9.40 -15.06
CA ALA A 17 2.13 8.19 -14.64
C ALA A 17 1.62 6.92 -15.34
N ARG A 18 0.34 6.85 -15.72
CA ARG A 18 -0.22 5.70 -16.46
C ARG A 18 0.39 5.52 -17.85
N GLY A 19 0.81 6.61 -18.50
CA GLY A 19 1.48 6.56 -19.81
C GLY A 19 2.98 6.30 -19.74
N ILE A 20 3.56 6.28 -18.53
CA ILE A 20 5.00 6.12 -18.32
C ILE A 20 5.26 4.76 -17.68
N ASP A 21 5.85 3.85 -18.44
CA ASP A 21 6.31 2.57 -17.89
C ASP A 21 7.67 2.77 -17.21
N VAL A 22 7.64 3.30 -15.98
CA VAL A 22 8.83 3.49 -15.16
C VAL A 22 8.89 2.38 -14.13
N LYS A 23 9.96 1.60 -14.18
CA LYS A 23 10.28 0.51 -13.23
C LYS A 23 11.58 0.84 -12.51
N ASP A 24 11.86 0.13 -11.44
CA ASP A 24 13.12 0.23 -10.68
C ASP A 24 13.39 1.60 -10.07
N VAL A 25 12.32 2.27 -9.65
CA VAL A 25 12.41 3.52 -8.90
C VAL A 25 12.82 3.20 -7.47
N ARG A 26 13.84 3.86 -6.94
CA ARG A 26 14.35 3.63 -5.58
C ARG A 26 13.45 4.20 -4.50
N LEU A 27 12.78 5.30 -4.79
CA LEU A 27 11.92 6.01 -3.85
C LEU A 27 10.68 6.51 -4.57
N VAL A 28 9.52 6.20 -4.02
CA VAL A 28 8.23 6.76 -4.42
C VAL A 28 7.72 7.64 -3.28
N ILE A 29 7.39 8.88 -3.57
CA ILE A 29 6.79 9.80 -2.60
C ILE A 29 5.35 10.09 -3.04
N ASN A 30 4.39 9.74 -2.20
CA ASN A 30 3.01 10.14 -2.34
C ASN A 30 2.80 11.47 -1.61
N TYR A 31 2.84 12.56 -2.34
CA TYR A 31 2.60 13.90 -1.79
C TYR A 31 1.14 14.05 -1.35
N ASP A 32 0.21 13.61 -2.19
CA ASP A 32 -1.21 13.52 -1.89
C ASP A 32 -1.65 12.06 -1.87
N LEU A 33 -2.45 11.67 -0.89
CA LEU A 33 -3.05 10.34 -0.88
C LEU A 33 -4.20 10.26 -1.91
N PRO A 34 -4.31 9.15 -2.65
CA PRO A 34 -5.37 8.97 -3.62
C PRO A 34 -6.72 8.67 -2.94
N GLU A 35 -7.82 9.00 -3.63
CA GLU A 35 -9.17 8.64 -3.18
C GLU A 35 -9.38 7.13 -3.14
N GLU A 36 -8.86 6.42 -4.12
CA GLU A 36 -8.93 4.96 -4.20
C GLU A 36 -7.65 4.33 -3.65
N PRO A 37 -7.74 3.48 -2.60
CA PRO A 37 -6.55 2.90 -1.99
C PRO A 37 -5.76 1.98 -2.95
N GLU A 38 -6.39 1.40 -3.95
CA GLU A 38 -5.74 0.60 -4.98
C GLU A 38 -4.73 1.41 -5.79
N VAL A 39 -5.00 2.70 -6.01
CA VAL A 39 -4.08 3.62 -6.70
C VAL A 39 -2.79 3.80 -5.88
N TYR A 40 -2.88 3.83 -4.56
CA TYR A 40 -1.71 3.85 -3.69
C TYR A 40 -0.81 2.63 -3.94
N VAL A 41 -1.40 1.44 -4.02
CA VAL A 41 -0.66 0.20 -4.30
C VAL A 41 0.02 0.26 -5.67
N HIS A 42 -0.66 0.79 -6.68
CA HIS A 42 -0.08 0.96 -8.01
C HIS A 42 1.09 1.95 -8.02
N ARG A 43 1.00 3.05 -7.26
CA ARG A 43 2.09 4.02 -7.14
C ARG A 43 3.34 3.39 -6.51
N ILE A 44 3.20 2.73 -5.37
CA ILE A 44 4.33 2.09 -4.69
C ILE A 44 4.87 0.87 -5.46
N GLY A 45 4.08 0.27 -6.34
CA GLY A 45 4.50 -0.82 -7.21
C GLY A 45 5.54 -0.43 -8.27
N ARG A 46 5.96 0.85 -8.32
CA ARG A 46 7.07 1.31 -9.16
C ARG A 46 8.43 1.06 -8.52
N THR A 47 8.45 0.68 -7.25
CA THR A 47 9.68 0.42 -6.49
C THR A 47 9.65 -0.99 -5.87
N ALA A 48 10.79 -1.46 -5.39
CA ALA A 48 10.95 -2.75 -4.72
C ALA A 48 10.45 -3.96 -5.56
N ARG A 49 10.66 -3.92 -6.87
CA ARG A 49 10.30 -5.01 -7.78
C ARG A 49 11.44 -5.99 -7.97
N ALA A 50 11.10 -7.26 -8.25
CA ALA A 50 12.05 -8.33 -8.58
C ALA A 50 13.16 -8.52 -7.53
N GLY A 51 12.86 -8.32 -6.25
CA GLY A 51 13.81 -8.45 -5.16
C GLY A 51 14.73 -7.24 -4.96
N ALA A 52 14.61 -6.19 -5.77
CA ALA A 52 15.33 -4.94 -5.57
C ALA A 52 14.77 -4.17 -4.37
N ALA A 53 15.65 -3.60 -3.54
CA ALA A 53 15.25 -2.75 -2.42
C ALA A 53 14.65 -1.43 -2.90
N GLY A 54 13.57 -0.98 -2.26
CA GLY A 54 12.94 0.28 -2.55
C GLY A 54 12.21 0.83 -1.34
N GLN A 55 11.88 2.12 -1.38
CA GLN A 55 11.15 2.80 -0.32
C GLN A 55 9.94 3.54 -0.89
N ALA A 56 8.89 3.60 -0.10
CA ALA A 56 7.72 4.42 -0.38
C ALA A 56 7.40 5.27 0.85
N ILE A 57 7.21 6.55 0.64
CA ILE A 57 6.85 7.50 1.68
C ILE A 57 5.53 8.15 1.28
N ALA A 58 4.61 8.29 2.21
CA ALA A 58 3.37 9.02 2.01
C ALA A 58 3.28 10.17 3.00
N LEU A 59 2.93 11.34 2.52
CA LEU A 59 2.54 12.47 3.35
C LEU A 59 1.03 12.38 3.57
N CYS A 60 0.60 12.57 4.79
CA CYS A 60 -0.81 12.52 5.17
C CYS A 60 -1.17 13.77 5.94
N SER A 61 -1.97 14.63 5.32
CA SER A 61 -2.54 15.79 6.00
C SER A 61 -3.72 15.39 6.89
N PRO A 62 -4.14 16.24 7.84
CA PRO A 62 -5.31 15.95 8.68
C PRO A 62 -6.58 15.63 7.88
N GLU A 63 -6.76 16.26 6.72
CA GLU A 63 -7.91 16.03 5.83
C GLU A 63 -7.85 14.68 5.11
N GLU A 64 -6.68 14.07 5.05
CA GLU A 64 -6.45 12.81 4.34
C GLU A 64 -6.44 11.57 5.25
N ILE A 65 -6.75 11.72 6.53
CA ILE A 65 -6.75 10.61 7.50
C ILE A 65 -7.66 9.45 7.02
N ARG A 66 -8.82 9.75 6.47
CA ARG A 66 -9.74 8.75 5.92
C ARG A 66 -9.08 7.95 4.79
N LYS A 67 -8.37 8.62 3.91
CA LYS A 67 -7.66 7.97 2.80
C LYS A 67 -6.55 7.03 3.31
N ALA A 68 -5.80 7.45 4.31
CA ALA A 68 -4.79 6.59 4.95
C ALA A 68 -5.41 5.36 5.62
N ARG A 69 -6.55 5.52 6.29
CA ARG A 69 -7.30 4.39 6.86
C ARG A 69 -7.77 3.41 5.80
N ASP A 70 -8.24 3.90 4.65
CA ASP A 70 -8.66 3.06 3.53
C ASP A 70 -7.48 2.24 2.99
N VAL A 71 -6.29 2.81 2.93
CA VAL A 71 -5.06 2.09 2.57
C VAL A 71 -4.74 1.01 3.60
N HIS A 72 -4.77 1.33 4.89
CA HIS A 72 -4.56 0.34 5.96
C HIS A 72 -5.57 -0.81 5.88
N LYS A 73 -6.82 -0.49 5.60
CA LYS A 73 -7.89 -1.48 5.42
C LYS A 73 -7.63 -2.39 4.23
N LEU A 74 -7.20 -1.84 3.10
CA LEU A 74 -6.88 -2.62 1.91
C LEU A 74 -5.67 -3.55 2.15
N LEU A 75 -4.62 -3.03 2.75
CA LEU A 75 -3.40 -3.79 3.04
C LEU A 75 -3.57 -4.80 4.17
N GLY A 76 -4.54 -4.60 5.07
CA GLY A 76 -4.73 -5.40 6.27
C GLY A 76 -3.64 -5.20 7.32
N ARG A 77 -2.89 -4.11 7.24
CA ARG A 77 -1.81 -3.74 8.16
C ARG A 77 -1.65 -2.22 8.24
N LEU A 78 -1.01 -1.76 9.31
CA LEU A 78 -0.62 -0.35 9.45
C LEU A 78 0.65 -0.08 8.64
N LEU A 79 0.71 1.11 8.05
CA LEU A 79 1.96 1.64 7.51
C LEU A 79 2.83 2.16 8.67
N PRO A 80 4.13 1.89 8.67
CA PRO A 80 5.04 2.44 9.67
C PRO A 80 5.04 3.97 9.64
N VAL A 81 5.09 4.59 10.81
CA VAL A 81 5.19 6.04 10.93
C VAL A 81 6.65 6.44 11.01
N HIS A 82 7.05 7.42 10.20
CA HIS A 82 8.41 7.93 10.24
C HIS A 82 8.68 8.68 11.54
N PRO A 83 9.87 8.53 12.17
CA PRO A 83 10.19 9.18 13.45
C PRO A 83 10.09 10.71 13.47
N SER A 84 10.24 11.36 12.31
CA SER A 84 10.07 12.82 12.20
C SER A 84 8.60 13.26 12.14
N SER A 85 7.66 12.32 12.11
CA SER A 85 6.24 12.67 12.07
C SER A 85 5.81 13.30 13.37
N ALA A 86 4.92 14.28 13.28
CA ALA A 86 4.23 14.83 14.44
C ALA A 86 3.34 13.77 15.09
N SER A 87 2.39 14.12 15.90
CA SER A 87 1.49 13.15 16.53
C SER A 87 0.74 12.32 15.50
N VAL A 88 0.60 11.03 15.78
CA VAL A 88 -0.21 10.11 14.96
C VAL A 88 -1.64 10.12 15.48
N PRO A 89 -2.64 10.45 14.67
CA PRO A 89 -4.04 10.37 15.05
C PRO A 89 -4.45 8.96 15.50
N ASP A 90 -5.34 8.87 16.46
CA ASP A 90 -5.82 7.58 16.99
C ASP A 90 -6.47 6.72 15.90
N GLU A 91 -7.12 7.35 14.93
CA GLU A 91 -7.74 6.69 13.78
C GLU A 91 -6.75 5.87 12.93
N LEU A 92 -5.46 6.21 12.99
CA LEU A 92 -4.39 5.52 12.25
C LEU A 92 -3.61 4.51 13.10
N ARG A 93 -3.99 4.31 14.36
CA ARG A 93 -3.29 3.40 15.29
C ARG A 93 -3.75 1.95 15.23
N ALA A 94 -4.88 1.68 14.59
CA ALA A 94 -5.44 0.34 14.48
C ALA A 94 -5.98 0.04 13.08
N VAL A 95 -5.82 -1.19 12.63
CA VAL A 95 -6.41 -1.66 11.37
C VAL A 95 -7.94 -1.71 11.53
N PRO A 96 -8.70 -1.15 10.57
CA PRO A 96 -10.16 -1.18 10.62
C PRO A 96 -10.73 -2.59 10.75
N GLU A 97 -11.72 -2.75 11.61
CA GLU A 97 -12.23 -4.04 12.08
C GLU A 97 -12.82 -4.94 10.97
N ALA A 98 -13.45 -4.35 9.96
CA ALA A 98 -14.06 -5.09 8.86
C ALA A 98 -13.09 -6.00 8.09
N ARG A 99 -11.79 -5.66 8.05
CA ARG A 99 -10.76 -6.47 7.40
C ARG A 99 -10.23 -7.57 8.32
N ARG A 100 -10.19 -7.34 9.63
CA ARG A 100 -9.77 -8.35 10.62
C ARG A 100 -10.70 -9.56 10.59
N LYS A 101 -12.02 -9.36 10.43
CA LYS A 101 -13.01 -10.45 10.32
C LYS A 101 -12.82 -11.29 9.06
N ARG A 102 -12.44 -10.69 7.92
CA ARG A 102 -12.20 -11.42 6.67
C ARG A 102 -10.94 -12.27 6.71
N SER A 103 -9.85 -11.81 7.34
CA SER A 103 -8.63 -12.60 7.44
C SER A 103 -8.79 -13.80 8.38
N SER A 104 -9.50 -13.63 9.51
CA SER A 104 -9.77 -14.75 10.42
C SER A 104 -10.69 -15.80 9.79
N SER A 105 -11.72 -15.40 9.05
CA SER A 105 -12.61 -16.34 8.36
C SER A 105 -11.93 -17.11 7.22
N MET A 106 -10.97 -16.50 6.53
CA MET A 106 -10.16 -17.19 5.51
C MET A 106 -9.17 -18.19 6.13
N GLN A 107 -8.63 -17.88 7.31
CA GLN A 107 -7.70 -18.76 8.01
C GLN A 107 -8.44 -19.99 8.59
N GLU A 108 -9.64 -19.79 9.09
CA GLU A 108 -10.51 -20.86 9.59
C GLU A 108 -10.94 -21.84 8.48
N LYS A 109 -11.25 -21.34 7.27
CA LYS A 109 -11.55 -22.19 6.10
C LYS A 109 -10.35 -23.00 5.59
N ARG A 110 -9.12 -22.54 5.81
CA ARG A 110 -7.89 -23.25 5.43
C ARG A 110 -7.51 -24.35 6.41
N SER A 111 -7.96 -24.27 7.64
CA SER A 111 -7.67 -25.25 8.71
C SER A 111 -8.74 -26.34 8.85
N ALA A 112 -9.82 -26.31 8.10
CA ALA A 112 -10.83 -27.36 8.10
C ALA A 112 -10.24 -28.66 7.53
N PRO A 113 -10.30 -29.79 8.26
CA PRO A 113 -9.78 -31.06 7.76
C PRO A 113 -10.54 -31.52 6.52
N ARG A 114 -9.80 -31.93 5.50
CA ARG A 114 -10.38 -32.60 4.34
C ARG A 114 -11.11 -33.85 4.86
N ARG A 115 -12.41 -33.90 4.68
CA ARG A 115 -13.13 -35.15 4.85
C ARG A 115 -12.68 -36.10 3.75
N GLU A 116 -12.02 -37.18 4.13
CA GLU A 116 -11.76 -38.28 3.21
C GLU A 116 -13.07 -38.85 2.68
N PRO A 117 -13.17 -39.15 1.38
CA PRO A 117 -14.35 -39.81 0.85
C PRO A 117 -14.41 -41.21 1.51
N ARG A 118 -15.54 -41.50 2.17
CA ARG A 118 -15.81 -42.86 2.67
C ARG A 118 -15.78 -43.81 1.46
N LYS A 119 -14.86 -44.76 1.47
CA LYS A 119 -14.94 -45.94 0.60
C LYS A 119 -16.15 -46.76 1.07
N GLY A 120 -17.20 -46.73 0.26
CA GLY A 120 -18.37 -47.58 0.42
C GLY A 120 -18.39 -48.60 -0.70
#